data_1efa8f16afcd8e789533e8b6efc4f32e
#
_entry.id   1efa8f16afcd8e789533e8b6efc4f32e
#
_cell.length_a   1.000
_cell.length_b   1.000
_cell.length_c   1.000
_cell.angle_alpha   90.00
_cell.angle_beta   90.00
_cell.angle_gamma   90.00
#
_symmetry.space_group_name_H-M   'P 1'
#
loop_
_entity.id
_entity.type
_entity.pdbx_description
1 polymer ?
#
loop_
_entity_poly.entity_id
_entity_poly.type
_entity_poly.pdbx_seq_one_letter_code
_entity_poly.pdbx_strand_id
1 'polypeptide(L)'
;MFLLGALAEAVFAAPNAHTRDLCDQAAQRAALSEGVPLDVLRAISRVETGRTLAGHFSPWPWTINAEGQGYWFTTEDEAKAHVFKIFKAGARSFDVGCFQINYRWHGKDFRSIDAMFDPDENASYAARFLKALYTELGTWPAAAGAYHSRTESLAKAYTGRFQAVLAQLSGETSPRLAAMSRDPFTGTGTPLIPLRSSVKHGGALGSLVPTAGAATAFIAFN
;
A
#
# COMPACT_ATOMS: atom_id res chain seq x y z
N MET A 1 -3.46 -43.29 -43.70
CA MET A 1 -4.31 -42.17 -43.26
C MET A 1 -3.99 -41.92 -41.81
N PHE A 2 -3.03 -40.99 -41.55
CA PHE A 2 -2.58 -40.65 -40.21
C PHE A 2 -3.38 -39.45 -39.73
N LEU A 3 -4.17 -39.64 -38.66
CA LEU A 3 -4.81 -38.51 -37.96
C LEU A 3 -3.75 -37.85 -37.05
N LEU A 4 -3.31 -36.62 -37.40
CA LEU A 4 -2.64 -35.77 -36.46
C LEU A 4 -3.67 -35.20 -35.48
N GLY A 5 -3.64 -35.69 -34.24
CA GLY A 5 -4.34 -35.06 -33.13
C GLY A 5 -3.61 -33.79 -32.70
N ALA A 6 -4.21 -32.64 -32.92
CA ALA A 6 -3.70 -31.38 -32.38
C ALA A 6 -4.00 -31.34 -30.88
N LEU A 7 -2.93 -31.48 -30.06
CA LEU A 7 -3.01 -31.18 -28.63
C LEU A 7 -3.14 -29.67 -28.47
N ALA A 8 -4.32 -29.18 -28.08
CA ALA A 8 -4.51 -27.81 -27.67
C ALA A 8 -3.83 -27.63 -26.31
N GLU A 9 -2.67 -27.00 -26.31
CA GLU A 9 -2.04 -26.54 -25.06
C GLU A 9 -2.90 -25.43 -24.47
N ALA A 10 -3.44 -25.68 -23.27
CA ALA A 10 -4.10 -24.67 -22.49
C ALA A 10 -3.06 -23.61 -22.09
N VAL A 11 -3.03 -22.48 -22.77
CA VAL A 11 -2.24 -21.31 -22.39
C VAL A 11 -2.83 -20.78 -21.09
N PHE A 12 -2.27 -21.19 -19.95
CA PHE A 12 -2.51 -20.52 -18.68
C PHE A 12 -1.93 -19.11 -18.82
N ALA A 13 -2.80 -18.13 -19.00
CA ALA A 13 -2.41 -16.73 -18.98
C ALA A 13 -1.73 -16.45 -17.63
N ALA A 14 -0.45 -16.10 -17.67
CA ALA A 14 0.24 -15.64 -16.48
C ALA A 14 -0.56 -14.47 -15.88
N PRO A 15 -0.80 -14.43 -14.56
CA PRO A 15 -1.54 -13.35 -13.94
C PRO A 15 -0.85 -12.05 -14.33
N ASN A 16 -1.63 -11.13 -14.91
CA ASN A 16 -1.13 -9.86 -15.44
C ASN A 16 -0.31 -9.14 -14.35
N ALA A 17 0.86 -8.59 -14.72
CA ALA A 17 1.65 -7.73 -13.86
C ALA A 17 0.76 -6.65 -13.21
N HIS A 18 -0.22 -6.16 -13.93
CA HIS A 18 -1.24 -5.23 -13.46
C HIS A 18 -1.99 -5.71 -12.21
N THR A 19 -2.45 -6.96 -12.16
CA THR A 19 -3.17 -7.47 -10.98
C THR A 19 -2.30 -7.49 -9.72
N ARG A 20 -0.99 -7.77 -9.85
CA ARG A 20 -0.05 -7.77 -8.72
C ARG A 20 0.16 -6.38 -8.12
N ASP A 21 0.01 -5.33 -8.93
CA ASP A 21 0.27 -3.96 -8.52
C ASP A 21 -0.98 -3.29 -7.90
N LEU A 22 -2.17 -3.87 -8.05
CA LEU A 22 -3.44 -3.27 -7.61
C LEU A 22 -3.42 -2.90 -6.12
N CYS A 23 -2.98 -3.82 -5.27
CA CYS A 23 -2.93 -3.57 -3.82
C CYS A 23 -1.93 -2.46 -3.45
N ASP A 24 -0.76 -2.42 -4.08
CA ASP A 24 0.26 -1.38 -3.82
C ASP A 24 -0.19 -0.01 -4.34
N GLN A 25 -0.87 0.04 -5.50
CA GLN A 25 -1.45 1.27 -6.03
C GLN A 25 -2.58 1.80 -5.15
N ALA A 26 -3.48 0.92 -4.69
CA ALA A 26 -4.54 1.27 -3.76
C ALA A 26 -3.97 1.74 -2.42
N ALA A 27 -2.95 1.07 -1.87
CA ALA A 27 -2.23 1.50 -0.69
C ALA A 27 -1.64 2.91 -0.85
N GLN A 28 -1.07 3.22 -2.01
CA GLN A 28 -0.50 4.55 -2.28
C GLN A 28 -1.58 5.64 -2.29
N ARG A 29 -2.72 5.40 -2.93
CA ARG A 29 -3.84 6.36 -2.94
C ARG A 29 -4.42 6.56 -1.54
N ALA A 30 -4.64 5.46 -0.80
CA ALA A 30 -5.13 5.51 0.57
C ALA A 30 -4.16 6.20 1.53
N ALA A 31 -2.85 5.99 1.38
CA ALA A 31 -1.83 6.67 2.16
C ALA A 31 -1.91 8.20 2.02
N LEU A 32 -2.06 8.66 0.77
CA LEU A 32 -2.18 10.09 0.47
C LEU A 32 -3.48 10.70 0.98
N SER A 33 -4.61 10.01 0.79
CA SER A 33 -5.93 10.54 1.17
C SER A 33 -6.17 10.52 2.67
N GLU A 34 -5.72 9.49 3.37
CA GLU A 34 -6.00 9.28 4.80
C GLU A 34 -4.85 9.74 5.72
N GLY A 35 -3.68 10.06 5.15
CA GLY A 35 -2.50 10.50 5.91
C GLY A 35 -1.86 9.38 6.74
N VAL A 36 -1.86 8.16 6.24
CA VAL A 36 -1.16 7.00 6.82
C VAL A 36 0.15 6.79 6.08
N PRO A 37 1.28 6.49 6.75
CA PRO A 37 2.53 6.21 6.04
C PRO A 37 2.37 5.04 5.05
N LEU A 38 2.84 5.23 3.81
CA LEU A 38 2.70 4.25 2.75
C LEU A 38 3.27 2.88 3.11
N ASP A 39 4.46 2.86 3.73
CA ASP A 39 5.12 1.61 4.10
C ASP A 39 4.36 0.84 5.19
N VAL A 40 3.58 1.53 6.04
CA VAL A 40 2.66 0.89 6.99
C VAL A 40 1.58 0.13 6.24
N LEU A 41 0.90 0.76 5.28
CA LEU A 41 -0.15 0.10 4.49
C LEU A 41 0.42 -1.04 3.64
N ARG A 42 1.57 -0.84 3.02
CA ARG A 42 2.26 -1.90 2.26
C ARG A 42 2.65 -3.08 3.14
N ALA A 43 3.11 -2.83 4.37
CA ALA A 43 3.44 -3.91 5.30
C ALA A 43 2.19 -4.69 5.71
N ILE A 44 1.08 -4.02 6.05
CA ILE A 44 -0.19 -4.69 6.36
C ILE A 44 -0.64 -5.56 5.18
N SER A 45 -0.78 -5.02 3.97
CA SER A 45 -1.27 -5.79 2.82
C SER A 45 -0.40 -7.02 2.52
N ARG A 46 0.92 -6.93 2.73
CA ARG A 46 1.85 -8.07 2.56
C ARG A 46 1.72 -9.12 3.67
N VAL A 47 1.47 -8.69 4.90
CA VAL A 47 1.20 -9.63 6.01
C VAL A 47 -0.12 -10.36 5.79
N GLU A 48 -1.14 -9.66 5.26
CA GLU A 48 -2.48 -10.20 5.05
C GLU A 48 -2.56 -11.14 3.82
N THR A 49 -2.07 -10.69 2.68
CA THR A 49 -2.30 -11.37 1.39
C THR A 49 -1.05 -11.64 0.59
N GLY A 50 0.13 -11.39 1.18
CA GLY A 50 1.41 -11.58 0.50
C GLY A 50 1.62 -13.01 0.01
N ARG A 51 1.96 -13.13 -1.27
CA ARG A 51 2.33 -14.40 -1.91
C ARG A 51 3.49 -14.21 -2.86
N THR A 52 4.29 -15.26 -3.02
CA THR A 52 5.34 -15.27 -4.03
C THR A 52 4.79 -15.88 -5.32
N LEU A 53 4.86 -15.10 -6.40
CA LEU A 53 4.47 -15.55 -7.73
C LEU A 53 5.55 -15.17 -8.75
N ALA A 54 6.06 -16.14 -9.48
CA ALA A 54 7.17 -15.94 -10.42
C ALA A 54 8.38 -15.22 -9.80
N GLY A 55 8.74 -15.57 -8.56
CA GLY A 55 9.87 -14.98 -7.83
C GLY A 55 9.63 -13.61 -7.20
N HIS A 56 8.45 -13.03 -7.36
CA HIS A 56 8.08 -11.73 -6.78
C HIS A 56 7.11 -11.91 -5.61
N PHE A 57 7.45 -11.35 -4.45
CA PHE A 57 6.57 -11.30 -3.29
C PHE A 57 5.74 -10.02 -3.32
N SER A 58 4.41 -10.17 -3.44
CA SER A 58 3.47 -9.04 -3.50
C SER A 58 2.13 -9.42 -2.85
N PRO A 59 1.36 -8.43 -2.36
CA PRO A 59 -0.01 -8.68 -1.91
C PRO A 59 -0.91 -9.03 -3.08
N TRP A 60 -1.99 -9.79 -2.81
CA TRP A 60 -2.89 -10.27 -3.85
C TRP A 60 -4.33 -9.84 -3.59
N PRO A 61 -4.99 -9.13 -4.53
CA PRO A 61 -6.31 -8.54 -4.29
C PRO A 61 -7.46 -9.57 -4.20
N TRP A 62 -7.35 -10.66 -4.94
CA TRP A 62 -8.40 -11.68 -5.02
C TRP A 62 -8.17 -12.78 -3.99
N THR A 63 -8.03 -12.34 -2.71
CA THR A 63 -7.76 -13.20 -1.56
C THR A 63 -8.95 -13.20 -0.63
N ILE A 64 -9.31 -14.38 -0.15
CA ILE A 64 -10.38 -14.61 0.81
C ILE A 64 -9.84 -15.49 1.92
N ASN A 65 -10.18 -15.17 3.16
CA ASN A 65 -10.03 -16.09 4.27
C ASN A 65 -11.44 -16.38 4.82
N ALA A 66 -11.83 -17.62 4.85
CA ALA A 66 -13.10 -18.05 5.42
C ALA A 66 -12.84 -19.16 6.44
N GLU A 67 -13.24 -18.93 7.70
CA GLU A 67 -13.11 -19.89 8.79
C GLU A 67 -11.66 -20.38 9.00
N GLY A 68 -10.67 -19.48 8.78
CA GLY A 68 -9.24 -19.76 8.93
C GLY A 68 -8.61 -20.42 7.71
N GLN A 69 -9.36 -20.66 6.64
CA GLN A 69 -8.84 -21.18 5.37
C GLN A 69 -8.67 -20.06 4.36
N GLY A 70 -7.42 -19.85 3.89
CA GLY A 70 -7.08 -18.87 2.86
C GLY A 70 -7.28 -19.41 1.44
N TYR A 71 -7.82 -18.56 0.56
CA TYR A 71 -8.02 -18.83 -0.87
C TYR A 71 -7.46 -17.68 -1.68
N TRP A 72 -6.71 -18.01 -2.75
CA TRP A 72 -6.16 -17.05 -3.71
C TRP A 72 -6.72 -17.38 -5.10
N PHE A 73 -7.57 -16.51 -5.61
CA PHE A 73 -8.18 -16.68 -6.93
C PHE A 73 -7.38 -15.95 -8.00
N THR A 74 -7.51 -16.39 -9.25
CA THR A 74 -6.81 -15.75 -10.36
C THR A 74 -7.50 -14.46 -10.79
N THR A 75 -8.83 -14.44 -10.70
CA THR A 75 -9.67 -13.32 -11.10
C THR A 75 -10.57 -12.83 -9.98
N GLU A 76 -11.02 -11.58 -10.11
CA GLU A 76 -12.01 -10.99 -9.22
C GLU A 76 -13.33 -11.75 -9.23
N ASP A 77 -13.80 -12.16 -10.41
CA ASP A 77 -15.06 -12.87 -10.59
C ASP A 77 -15.07 -14.23 -9.87
N GLU A 78 -13.95 -14.96 -9.93
CA GLU A 78 -13.79 -16.22 -9.18
C GLU A 78 -13.88 -15.99 -7.67
N ALA A 79 -13.21 -14.95 -7.16
CA ALA A 79 -13.23 -14.60 -5.76
C ALA A 79 -14.63 -14.19 -5.30
N LYS A 80 -15.31 -13.33 -6.06
CA LYS A 80 -16.70 -12.92 -5.81
C LYS A 80 -17.65 -14.10 -5.84
N ALA A 81 -17.56 -14.97 -6.85
CA ALA A 81 -18.41 -16.17 -6.95
C ALA A 81 -18.25 -17.08 -5.73
N HIS A 82 -17.00 -17.25 -5.24
CA HIS A 82 -16.74 -18.03 -4.03
C HIS A 82 -17.40 -17.41 -2.80
N VAL A 83 -17.24 -16.11 -2.57
CA VAL A 83 -17.85 -15.41 -1.43
C VAL A 83 -19.37 -15.48 -1.50
N PHE A 84 -19.99 -15.26 -2.67
CA PHE A 84 -21.43 -15.38 -2.82
C PHE A 84 -21.94 -16.80 -2.51
N LYS A 85 -21.18 -17.82 -2.90
CA LYS A 85 -21.52 -19.22 -2.59
C LYS A 85 -21.53 -19.45 -1.07
N ILE A 86 -20.46 -19.09 -0.34
CA ILE A 86 -20.39 -19.29 1.10
C ILE A 86 -21.37 -18.38 1.86
N PHE A 87 -21.61 -17.16 1.38
CA PHE A 87 -22.58 -16.24 1.95
C PHE A 87 -24.02 -16.81 1.85
N LYS A 88 -24.40 -17.37 0.70
CA LYS A 88 -25.69 -18.05 0.52
C LYS A 88 -25.81 -19.29 1.41
N ALA A 89 -24.70 -19.96 1.70
CA ALA A 89 -24.65 -21.08 2.63
C ALA A 89 -24.70 -20.66 4.11
N GLY A 90 -24.78 -19.35 4.39
CA GLY A 90 -24.93 -18.82 5.75
C GLY A 90 -23.64 -18.29 6.38
N ALA A 91 -22.48 -18.39 5.72
CA ALA A 91 -21.25 -17.83 6.24
C ALA A 91 -21.32 -16.30 6.36
N ARG A 92 -20.83 -15.77 7.47
CA ARG A 92 -20.76 -14.31 7.72
C ARG A 92 -19.39 -13.88 8.18
N SER A 93 -18.54 -14.79 8.65
CA SER A 93 -17.17 -14.47 9.08
C SER A 93 -16.20 -14.90 7.97
N PHE A 94 -15.87 -13.96 7.13
CA PHE A 94 -14.85 -14.10 6.09
C PHE A 94 -14.17 -12.76 5.85
N ASP A 95 -12.92 -12.82 5.44
CA ASP A 95 -12.07 -11.66 5.14
C ASP A 95 -11.85 -11.57 3.64
N VAL A 96 -11.82 -10.35 3.07
CA VAL A 96 -11.68 -10.16 1.63
C VAL A 96 -10.69 -9.06 1.28
N GLY A 97 -10.06 -9.22 0.11
CA GLY A 97 -9.29 -8.18 -0.55
C GLY A 97 -7.88 -8.01 -0.02
N CYS A 98 -7.20 -6.99 -0.51
CA CYS A 98 -5.79 -6.67 -0.23
C CYS A 98 -5.46 -6.60 1.26
N PHE A 99 -6.39 -6.10 2.06
CA PHE A 99 -6.22 -5.79 3.48
C PHE A 99 -7.03 -6.72 4.38
N GLN A 100 -7.64 -7.79 3.86
CA GLN A 100 -8.39 -8.80 4.57
C GLN A 100 -9.41 -8.21 5.55
N ILE A 101 -10.32 -7.38 5.02
CA ILE A 101 -11.38 -6.77 5.81
C ILE A 101 -12.44 -7.80 6.10
N ASN A 102 -12.73 -8.03 7.39
CA ASN A 102 -13.72 -9.02 7.83
C ASN A 102 -15.15 -8.52 7.62
N TYR A 103 -15.95 -9.29 6.85
CA TYR A 103 -17.34 -8.94 6.55
C TYR A 103 -18.23 -8.87 7.80
N ARG A 104 -18.06 -9.77 8.76
CA ARG A 104 -18.91 -9.81 9.98
C ARG A 104 -18.82 -8.52 10.78
N TRP A 105 -17.63 -7.95 10.88
CA TRP A 105 -17.36 -6.80 11.74
C TRP A 105 -17.44 -5.46 11.00
N HIS A 106 -17.08 -5.46 9.72
CA HIS A 106 -16.87 -4.25 8.93
C HIS A 106 -17.74 -4.17 7.68
N GLY A 107 -18.48 -5.24 7.31
CA GLY A 107 -19.26 -5.27 6.07
C GLY A 107 -20.34 -4.20 5.97
N LYS A 108 -20.87 -3.73 7.12
CA LYS A 108 -21.86 -2.63 7.18
C LYS A 108 -21.30 -1.26 6.76
N ASP A 109 -19.99 -1.10 6.78
CA ASP A 109 -19.30 0.14 6.43
C ASP A 109 -19.02 0.23 4.92
N PHE A 110 -19.40 -0.80 4.16
CA PHE A 110 -19.35 -0.86 2.71
C PHE A 110 -20.76 -0.96 2.13
N ARG A 111 -20.95 -0.40 0.94
CA ARG A 111 -22.25 -0.45 0.22
C ARG A 111 -22.64 -1.88 -0.22
N SER A 112 -21.67 -2.77 -0.40
CA SER A 112 -21.87 -4.16 -0.83
C SER A 112 -20.61 -5.00 -0.58
N ILE A 113 -20.75 -6.33 -0.71
CA ILE A 113 -19.60 -7.24 -0.74
C ILE A 113 -18.69 -6.94 -1.94
N ASP A 114 -19.26 -6.56 -3.09
CA ASP A 114 -18.48 -6.15 -4.27
C ASP A 114 -17.58 -4.96 -3.96
N ALA A 115 -18.09 -3.97 -3.22
CA ALA A 115 -17.32 -2.81 -2.80
C ALA A 115 -16.15 -3.19 -1.85
N MET A 116 -16.30 -4.25 -1.06
CA MET A 116 -15.20 -4.76 -0.24
C MET A 116 -14.07 -5.37 -1.07
N PHE A 117 -14.36 -5.86 -2.29
CA PHE A 117 -13.36 -6.36 -3.23
C PHE A 117 -12.67 -5.26 -4.03
N ASP A 118 -13.29 -4.09 -4.15
CA ASP A 118 -12.63 -2.96 -4.81
C ASP A 118 -11.33 -2.60 -4.07
N PRO A 119 -10.14 -2.65 -4.71
CA PRO A 119 -8.88 -2.43 -4.02
C PRO A 119 -8.78 -1.05 -3.37
N ASP A 120 -9.39 -0.01 -3.95
CA ASP A 120 -9.34 1.35 -3.43
C ASP A 120 -10.25 1.52 -2.21
N GLU A 121 -11.48 1.01 -2.27
CA GLU A 121 -12.41 1.04 -1.13
C GLU A 121 -11.85 0.20 0.03
N ASN A 122 -11.28 -0.97 -0.26
CA ASN A 122 -10.65 -1.86 0.71
C ASN A 122 -9.45 -1.19 1.40
N ALA A 123 -8.55 -0.57 0.63
CA ALA A 123 -7.37 0.13 1.15
C ALA A 123 -7.75 1.40 1.94
N SER A 124 -8.70 2.19 1.46
CA SER A 124 -9.15 3.41 2.16
C SER A 124 -9.81 3.07 3.49
N TYR A 125 -10.61 2.01 3.53
CA TYR A 125 -11.18 1.53 4.79
C TYR A 125 -10.09 1.09 5.76
N ALA A 126 -9.14 0.25 5.31
CA ALA A 126 -8.04 -0.21 6.12
C ALA A 126 -7.19 0.95 6.69
N ALA A 127 -6.92 1.96 5.86
CA ALA A 127 -6.17 3.14 6.27
C ALA A 127 -6.88 3.92 7.38
N ARG A 128 -8.20 4.18 7.23
CA ARG A 128 -8.99 4.86 8.27
C ARG A 128 -9.02 4.06 9.57
N PHE A 129 -9.21 2.75 9.49
CA PHE A 129 -9.23 1.87 10.64
C PHE A 129 -7.87 1.84 11.36
N LEU A 130 -6.75 1.70 10.62
CA LEU A 130 -5.40 1.78 11.17
C LEU A 130 -5.10 3.13 11.80
N LYS A 131 -5.56 4.23 11.20
CA LYS A 131 -5.39 5.58 11.75
C LYS A 131 -6.13 5.75 13.09
N ALA A 132 -7.36 5.22 13.18
CA ALA A 132 -8.10 5.21 14.44
C ALA A 132 -7.36 4.42 15.53
N LEU A 133 -6.84 3.24 15.19
CA LEU A 133 -6.04 2.43 16.11
C LEU A 133 -4.73 3.12 16.50
N TYR A 134 -4.09 3.82 15.58
CA TYR A 134 -2.90 4.63 15.89
C TYR A 134 -3.21 5.77 16.84
N THR A 135 -4.34 6.45 16.66
CA THR A 135 -4.80 7.52 17.56
C THR A 135 -5.04 6.98 18.98
N GLU A 136 -5.55 5.75 19.09
CA GLU A 136 -5.79 5.09 20.37
C GLU A 136 -4.48 4.61 21.04
N LEU A 137 -3.55 4.03 20.26
CA LEU A 137 -2.42 3.24 20.79
C LEU A 137 -1.05 3.94 20.65
N GLY A 138 -0.98 5.04 19.92
CA GLY A 138 0.18 5.93 19.81
C GLY A 138 1.32 5.45 18.91
N THR A 139 1.33 4.17 18.46
CA THR A 139 2.39 3.65 17.59
C THR A 139 1.83 2.76 16.48
N TRP A 140 2.46 2.78 15.30
CA TRP A 140 2.06 1.91 14.17
C TRP A 140 2.20 0.41 14.47
N PRO A 141 3.25 -0.06 15.16
CA PRO A 141 3.32 -1.47 15.55
C PRO A 141 2.17 -1.92 16.46
N ALA A 142 1.76 -1.09 17.44
CA ALA A 142 0.63 -1.39 18.28
C ALA A 142 -0.70 -1.36 17.51
N ALA A 143 -0.88 -0.35 16.63
CA ALA A 143 -2.03 -0.26 15.72
C ALA A 143 -2.13 -1.49 14.81
N ALA A 144 -1.03 -1.92 14.21
CA ALA A 144 -0.97 -3.12 13.37
C ALA A 144 -1.34 -4.39 14.16
N GLY A 145 -0.86 -4.55 15.38
CA GLY A 145 -1.25 -5.66 16.25
C GLY A 145 -2.76 -5.67 16.51
N ALA A 146 -3.32 -4.53 16.89
CA ALA A 146 -4.75 -4.36 17.17
C ALA A 146 -5.64 -4.46 15.94
N TYR A 147 -5.11 -4.11 14.76
CA TYR A 147 -5.78 -4.33 13.47
C TYR A 147 -6.14 -5.80 13.27
N HIS A 148 -5.21 -6.68 13.58
CA HIS A 148 -5.43 -8.12 13.48
C HIS A 148 -6.26 -8.67 14.64
N SER A 149 -5.96 -8.29 15.88
CA SER A 149 -6.66 -8.82 17.05
C SER A 149 -6.46 -7.94 18.29
N ARG A 150 -7.48 -7.87 19.14
CA ARG A 150 -7.38 -7.31 20.50
C ARG A 150 -6.85 -8.32 21.52
N THR A 151 -6.69 -9.60 21.16
CA THR A 151 -6.07 -10.61 22.01
C THR A 151 -4.57 -10.41 22.00
N GLU A 152 -3.97 -10.16 23.17
CA GLU A 152 -2.57 -9.75 23.33
C GLU A 152 -1.58 -10.68 22.62
N SER A 153 -1.73 -12.00 22.80
CA SER A 153 -0.82 -12.98 22.19
C SER A 153 -0.89 -12.96 20.66
N LEU A 154 -2.09 -12.81 20.08
CA LEU A 154 -2.31 -12.72 18.63
C LEU A 154 -1.80 -11.39 18.08
N ALA A 155 -2.10 -10.28 18.77
CA ALA A 155 -1.59 -8.96 18.42
C ALA A 155 -0.07 -8.94 18.39
N LYS A 156 0.59 -9.50 19.42
CA LYS A 156 2.06 -9.57 19.53
C LYS A 156 2.67 -10.38 18.37
N ALA A 157 2.11 -11.55 18.06
CA ALA A 157 2.58 -12.38 16.95
C ALA A 157 2.43 -11.66 15.60
N TYR A 158 1.31 -10.94 15.40
CA TYR A 158 1.09 -10.15 14.19
C TYR A 158 2.06 -8.96 14.10
N THR A 159 2.25 -8.22 15.20
CA THR A 159 3.20 -7.10 15.26
C THR A 159 4.61 -7.54 14.86
N GLY A 160 5.07 -8.71 15.27
CA GLY A 160 6.37 -9.24 14.87
C GLY A 160 6.49 -9.44 13.35
N ARG A 161 5.45 -10.01 12.71
CA ARG A 161 5.40 -10.17 11.25
C ARG A 161 5.37 -8.83 10.53
N PHE A 162 4.54 -7.91 11.01
CA PHE A 162 4.43 -6.55 10.47
C PHE A 162 5.78 -5.82 10.50
N GLN A 163 6.47 -5.84 11.64
CA GLN A 163 7.78 -5.18 11.79
C GLN A 163 8.84 -5.79 10.87
N ALA A 164 8.85 -7.11 10.70
CA ALA A 164 9.76 -7.77 9.79
C ALA A 164 9.55 -7.33 8.32
N VAL A 165 8.28 -7.26 7.87
CA VAL A 165 7.95 -6.78 6.51
C VAL A 165 8.27 -5.29 6.36
N LEU A 166 7.95 -4.47 7.37
CA LEU A 166 8.23 -3.03 7.35
C LEU A 166 9.73 -2.75 7.22
N ALA A 167 10.58 -3.50 7.93
CA ALA A 167 12.02 -3.37 7.85
C ALA A 167 12.56 -3.73 6.45
N GLN A 168 12.00 -4.75 5.79
CA GLN A 168 12.36 -5.10 4.42
C GLN A 168 12.03 -3.99 3.43
N LEU A 169 10.82 -3.41 3.52
CA LEU A 169 10.39 -2.30 2.65
C LEU A 169 11.29 -1.07 2.83
N SER A 170 11.66 -0.73 4.07
CA SER A 170 12.56 0.39 4.36
C SER A 170 13.98 0.14 3.83
N GLY A 171 14.46 -1.10 3.84
CA GLY A 171 15.75 -1.50 3.27
C GLY A 171 15.80 -1.39 1.74
N GLU A 172 14.69 -1.67 1.06
CA GLU A 172 14.58 -1.55 -0.40
C GLU A 172 14.57 -0.07 -0.86
N THR A 173 14.06 0.83 -0.04
CA THR A 173 13.97 2.27 -0.36
C THR A 173 15.33 2.99 -0.16
N SER A 174 16.16 2.53 0.75
CA SER A 174 17.42 3.18 1.12
C SER A 174 18.47 3.26 -0.01
N PRO A 175 18.72 2.23 -0.84
CA PRO A 175 19.73 2.31 -1.90
C PRO A 175 19.32 3.26 -3.03
N ARG A 176 18.04 3.39 -3.30
CA ARG A 176 17.52 4.18 -4.42
C ARG A 176 17.49 5.67 -4.12
N LEU A 177 17.20 6.07 -2.88
CA LEU A 177 17.28 7.46 -2.42
C LEU A 177 18.74 7.92 -2.32
N ALA A 178 19.65 7.08 -1.88
CA ALA A 178 21.09 7.39 -1.87
C ALA A 178 21.67 7.54 -3.29
N ALA A 179 21.12 6.84 -4.29
CA ALA A 179 21.51 6.99 -5.69
C ALA A 179 20.90 8.25 -6.34
N MET A 180 19.72 8.69 -5.91
CA MET A 180 19.09 9.93 -6.38
C MET A 180 19.54 11.19 -5.62
N SER A 181 20.20 11.03 -4.47
CA SER A 181 20.77 12.14 -3.67
C SER A 181 22.12 12.62 -4.18
N ARG A 182 22.67 12.04 -5.23
CA ARG A 182 23.79 12.64 -5.94
C ARG A 182 23.24 13.73 -6.85
N ASP A 183 23.19 14.94 -6.33
CA ASP A 183 22.93 16.13 -7.12
C ASP A 183 23.93 16.14 -8.30
N PRO A 184 23.44 16.02 -9.56
CA PRO A 184 24.33 16.00 -10.72
C PRO A 184 25.10 17.32 -10.89
N PHE A 185 24.76 18.35 -10.09
CA PHE A 185 25.41 19.66 -10.11
C PHE A 185 26.50 19.85 -9.04
N THR A 186 26.64 18.88 -8.10
CA THR A 186 27.71 18.94 -7.05
C THR A 186 28.99 18.19 -7.43
N GLY A 187 29.06 17.62 -8.63
CA GLY A 187 30.28 17.04 -9.18
C GLY A 187 31.31 18.14 -9.47
N THR A 188 32.59 17.94 -9.06
CA THR A 188 33.75 18.77 -9.40
C THR A 188 34.11 18.71 -10.91
N GLY A 189 33.09 18.68 -11.77
CA GLY A 189 33.23 18.76 -13.22
C GLY A 189 33.35 20.23 -13.65
N THR A 190 34.28 20.53 -14.51
CA THR A 190 34.47 21.82 -15.17
C THR A 190 33.15 22.38 -15.68
N PRO A 191 32.79 23.66 -15.39
CA PRO A 191 31.57 24.27 -15.88
C PRO A 191 31.53 24.22 -17.42
N LEU A 192 30.42 23.72 -17.98
CA LEU A 192 30.22 23.62 -19.44
C LEU A 192 30.08 24.98 -20.13
N ILE A 193 30.10 26.08 -19.36
CA ILE A 193 30.10 27.46 -19.88
C ILE A 193 31.30 28.17 -19.33
N PRO A 194 32.29 28.63 -20.15
CA PRO A 194 33.39 29.42 -19.66
C PRO A 194 32.87 30.78 -19.22
N LEU A 195 32.91 31.04 -17.91
CA LEU A 195 32.69 32.36 -17.34
C LEU A 195 33.84 33.28 -17.84
N ARG A 196 33.58 34.10 -18.83
CA ARG A 196 34.44 35.21 -19.17
C ARG A 196 34.46 36.17 -17.97
N SER A 197 35.56 36.16 -17.24
CA SER A 197 35.87 37.18 -16.28
C SER A 197 36.12 38.50 -17.00
N SER A 198 35.32 39.47 -16.67
CA SER A 198 35.60 40.89 -16.55
C SER A 198 34.42 41.74 -17.00
N VAL A 199 33.62 42.19 -16.03
CA VAL A 199 33.20 43.61 -15.99
C VAL A 199 32.84 43.91 -14.54
N LYS A 200 33.60 44.84 -13.93
CA LYS A 200 33.22 45.53 -12.71
C LYS A 200 32.04 46.43 -13.01
N HIS A 201 30.86 46.11 -12.48
CA HIS A 201 29.82 47.10 -12.21
C HIS A 201 29.03 46.64 -10.98
N GLY A 202 29.10 47.50 -9.95
CA GLY A 202 28.25 47.34 -8.77
C GLY A 202 26.81 47.55 -9.15
N GLY A 203 26.02 46.54 -8.83
CA GLY A 203 24.56 46.55 -8.93
C GLY A 203 24.06 45.39 -8.14
N ALA A 204 23.47 45.67 -6.98
CA ALA A 204 22.82 44.65 -6.15
C ALA A 204 21.73 43.96 -6.96
N LEU A 205 21.92 42.67 -7.24
CA LEU A 205 20.84 41.80 -7.72
C LEU A 205 19.93 41.56 -6.53
N GLY A 206 18.75 42.18 -6.57
CA GLY A 206 17.71 42.01 -5.55
C GLY A 206 17.27 40.57 -5.43
N SER A 207 17.42 40.04 -4.23
CA SER A 207 16.84 38.76 -3.85
C SER A 207 15.29 38.86 -3.90
N LEU A 208 14.65 38.01 -4.63
CA LEU A 208 13.18 37.88 -4.67
C LEU A 208 12.58 37.12 -3.44
N VAL A 209 13.38 36.98 -2.38
CA VAL A 209 12.91 36.41 -1.12
C VAL A 209 12.52 37.57 -0.20
N PRO A 210 11.23 37.71 0.21
CA PRO A 210 10.84 38.72 1.19
C PRO A 210 11.47 38.36 2.53
N THR A 211 12.32 39.27 3.04
CA THR A 211 12.80 39.22 4.42
C THR A 211 11.62 39.45 5.37
N ALA A 212 11.58 38.64 6.42
CA ALA A 212 10.62 38.58 7.50
C ALA A 212 9.99 39.93 7.89
N GLY A 213 8.67 39.94 7.95
CA GLY A 213 7.84 40.97 8.57
C GLY A 213 6.63 40.36 9.26
N ALA A 214 6.67 40.43 10.60
CA ALA A 214 5.55 40.44 11.52
C ALA A 214 4.52 39.32 11.46
N ALA A 215 4.53 38.50 12.50
CA ALA A 215 3.44 37.63 12.94
C ALA A 215 2.17 38.43 13.17
N THR A 216 1.11 38.12 12.45
CA THR A 216 -0.26 38.45 12.83
C THR A 216 -0.99 37.18 13.27
N ALA A 217 -1.40 37.20 14.53
CA ALA A 217 -2.21 36.15 15.14
C ALA A 217 -3.52 35.95 14.36
N PHE A 218 -3.86 34.73 14.00
CA PHE A 218 -5.19 34.39 13.52
C PHE A 218 -6.09 34.02 14.67
N ILE A 219 -7.22 34.71 14.69
CA ILE A 219 -8.31 34.72 15.64
C ILE A 219 -8.99 33.34 15.64
N ALA A 220 -9.23 32.82 16.86
CA ALA A 220 -10.12 31.71 17.13
C ALA A 220 -11.57 32.09 16.81
N PHE A 221 -12.29 31.23 16.10
CA PHE A 221 -13.74 31.24 16.08
C PHE A 221 -14.26 30.10 16.94
N ASN A 222 -15.21 30.46 17.80
CA ASN A 222 -16.03 29.62 18.67
C ASN A 222 -16.74 28.49 17.92
#